data_a24ea550d57183b5e1dc0ca9188153b9
#
_entry.id   a24ea550d57183b5e1dc0ca9188153b9
#
_cell.length_a   1.000
_cell.length_b   1.000
_cell.length_c   1.000
_cell.angle_alpha   90.00
_cell.angle_beta   90.00
_cell.angle_gamma   90.00
#
_symmetry.space_group_name_H-M   'P 1'
#
loop_
_entity.id
_entity.type
_entity.pdbx_description
1 polymer ?
#
loop_
_entity_poly.entity_id
_entity_poly.type
_entity_poly.pdbx_seq_one_letter_code
_entity_poly.pdbx_strand_id
1 'polypeptide(L)'
;MIEMFKDRVKKDILKPNHNPYRNLWFLMKKKEKGKYRLVNTAMKINRVTIRDANLPPSINEFSEEFTEYIITFLIDFFSGYNQIELDEKSRNLTTFYIPIGLLRMIILP
;
A
#
# COMPACT_ATOMS: atom_id res chain seq x y z
N MET A 1 -18.66 0.00 -1.38
CA MET A 1 -17.61 0.96 -0.91
C MET A 1 -17.47 0.96 0.61
N ILE A 2 -18.50 1.30 1.36
CA ILE A 2 -18.47 1.35 2.85
C ILE A 2 -18.13 -0.02 3.45
N GLU A 3 -18.67 -1.10 2.90
CA GLU A 3 -18.39 -2.47 3.34
C GLU A 3 -16.89 -2.84 3.20
N MET A 4 -16.25 -2.39 2.13
CA MET A 4 -14.81 -2.61 1.93
C MET A 4 -13.98 -1.97 3.07
N PHE A 5 -14.35 -0.76 3.50
CA PHE A 5 -13.66 -0.10 4.61
C PHE A 5 -13.92 -0.81 5.94
N LYS A 6 -15.16 -1.23 6.18
CA LYS A 6 -15.52 -2.01 7.38
C LYS A 6 -14.77 -3.34 7.45
N ASP A 7 -14.64 -4.05 6.33
CA ASP A 7 -13.86 -5.29 6.24
C ASP A 7 -12.38 -5.05 6.56
N ARG A 8 -11.79 -3.98 6.01
CA ARG A 8 -10.40 -3.62 6.30
C ARG A 8 -10.16 -3.19 7.75
N VAL A 9 -11.13 -2.56 8.38
CA VAL A 9 -11.07 -2.25 9.82
C VAL A 9 -11.13 -3.53 10.65
N LYS A 10 -11.99 -4.49 10.29
CA LYS A 10 -12.07 -5.80 10.95
C LYS A 10 -10.77 -6.61 10.85
N LYS A 11 -10.05 -6.45 9.75
CA LYS A 11 -8.75 -7.11 9.49
C LYS A 11 -7.54 -6.38 10.07
N ASP A 12 -7.76 -5.36 10.89
CA ASP A 12 -6.69 -4.50 11.44
C ASP A 12 -5.77 -3.82 10.40
N ILE A 13 -6.24 -3.71 9.17
CA ILE A 13 -5.53 -2.99 8.09
C ILE A 13 -5.69 -1.47 8.25
N LEU A 14 -6.87 -1.06 8.70
CA LEU A 14 -7.24 0.34 8.94
C LEU A 14 -7.72 0.52 10.37
N LYS A 15 -7.36 1.63 10.98
CA LYS A 15 -7.87 2.02 12.30
C LYS A 15 -8.44 3.43 12.30
N PRO A 16 -9.49 3.70 13.11
CA PRO A 16 -9.95 5.07 13.34
C PRO A 16 -8.82 5.98 13.85
N ASN A 17 -8.83 7.23 13.46
CA ASN A 17 -7.84 8.22 13.87
C ASN A 17 -8.51 9.59 14.13
N HIS A 18 -7.89 10.39 14.98
CA HIS A 18 -8.32 11.74 15.29
C HIS A 18 -7.26 12.82 14.93
N ASN A 19 -6.21 12.42 14.22
CA ASN A 19 -5.13 13.33 13.82
C ASN A 19 -5.65 14.33 12.77
N PRO A 20 -5.25 15.62 12.81
CA PRO A 20 -5.63 16.62 11.82
C PRO A 20 -5.01 16.41 10.44
N TYR A 21 -3.98 15.56 10.32
CA TYR A 21 -3.34 15.29 9.04
C TYR A 21 -4.27 14.47 8.12
N ARG A 22 -4.33 14.84 6.83
CA ARG A 22 -5.19 14.19 5.84
C ARG A 22 -4.50 14.05 4.50
N ASN A 23 -4.56 12.85 3.94
CA ASN A 23 -4.20 12.57 2.56
C ASN A 23 -5.46 12.54 1.68
N LEU A 24 -5.28 12.84 0.42
CA LEU A 24 -6.28 12.56 -0.60
C LEU A 24 -6.29 11.06 -0.90
N TRP A 25 -7.43 10.56 -1.30
CA TRP A 25 -7.58 9.16 -1.69
C TRP A 25 -8.61 9.02 -2.81
N PHE A 26 -8.52 7.93 -3.56
CA PHE A 26 -9.52 7.58 -4.55
C PHE A 26 -9.60 6.05 -4.72
N LEU A 27 -10.68 5.59 -5.35
CA LEU A 27 -10.87 4.19 -5.68
C LEU A 27 -10.60 3.96 -7.16
N MET A 28 -9.75 3.00 -7.45
CA MET A 28 -9.57 2.47 -8.80
C MET A 28 -10.37 1.19 -8.96
N LYS A 29 -11.14 1.11 -10.05
CA LYS A 29 -11.87 -0.10 -10.40
C LYS A 29 -10.89 -1.18 -10.87
N LYS A 30 -10.99 -2.38 -10.31
CA LYS A 30 -10.24 -3.53 -10.82
C LYS A 30 -10.92 -4.12 -12.06
N LYS A 31 -10.18 -4.91 -12.84
CA LYS A 31 -10.76 -5.65 -13.99
C LYS A 31 -11.90 -6.59 -13.55
N GLU A 32 -11.79 -7.16 -12.35
CA GLU A 32 -12.83 -7.97 -11.76
C GLU A 32 -14.02 -7.10 -11.34
N LYS A 33 -15.22 -7.52 -11.76
CA LYS A 33 -16.47 -6.79 -11.51
C LYS A 33 -16.73 -6.64 -10.00
N GLY A 34 -16.96 -5.42 -9.57
CA GLY A 34 -17.29 -5.11 -8.16
C GLY A 34 -16.09 -4.98 -7.22
N LYS A 35 -14.86 -5.20 -7.69
CA LYS A 35 -13.65 -5.01 -6.87
C LYS A 35 -13.00 -3.64 -7.11
N TYR A 36 -12.53 -3.04 -6.03
CA TYR A 36 -11.88 -1.73 -6.03
C TYR A 36 -10.52 -1.80 -5.34
N ARG A 37 -9.58 -0.99 -5.80
CA ARG A 37 -8.31 -0.71 -5.17
C ARG A 37 -8.38 0.66 -4.51
N LEU A 38 -8.09 0.71 -3.23
CA LEU A 38 -7.92 1.97 -2.51
C LEU A 38 -6.52 2.53 -2.84
N VAL A 39 -6.48 3.77 -3.30
CA VAL A 39 -5.23 4.51 -3.51
C VAL A 39 -5.21 5.68 -2.55
N ASN A 40 -4.25 5.67 -1.64
CA ASN A 40 -3.94 6.78 -0.75
C ASN A 40 -2.82 7.59 -1.40
N THR A 41 -3.07 8.86 -1.70
CA THR A 41 -2.06 9.71 -2.34
C THR A 41 -1.13 10.27 -1.29
N ALA A 42 0.06 9.72 -1.17
CA ALA A 42 1.09 10.15 -0.22
C ALA A 42 1.96 11.30 -0.77
N MET A 43 1.45 12.12 -1.67
CA MET A 43 2.26 13.15 -2.37
C MET A 43 2.97 14.13 -1.42
N LYS A 44 2.27 14.57 -0.37
CA LYS A 44 2.85 15.49 0.62
C LYS A 44 3.94 14.81 1.45
N ILE A 45 3.73 13.55 1.81
CA ILE A 45 4.69 12.75 2.58
C ILE A 45 5.92 12.48 1.72
N ASN A 46 5.74 12.11 0.46
CA ASN A 46 6.83 11.80 -0.46
C ASN A 46 7.79 12.97 -0.69
N ARG A 47 7.34 14.22 -0.47
CA ARG A 47 8.20 15.40 -0.57
C ARG A 47 9.19 15.55 0.58
N VAL A 48 8.86 15.02 1.76
CA VAL A 48 9.64 15.14 2.99
C VAL A 48 10.27 13.83 3.42
N THR A 49 9.94 12.73 2.76
CA THR A 49 10.51 11.41 3.04
C THR A 49 11.94 11.36 2.54
N ILE A 50 12.85 10.93 3.41
CA ILE A 50 14.23 10.60 3.01
C ILE A 50 14.16 9.35 2.15
N ARG A 51 14.58 9.47 0.89
CA ARG A 51 14.55 8.34 -0.06
C ARG A 51 15.73 7.43 0.22
N ASP A 52 15.46 6.13 0.25
CA ASP A 52 16.51 5.13 0.18
C ASP A 52 17.06 5.07 -1.25
N ALA A 53 18.39 5.14 -1.35
CA ALA A 53 19.09 5.08 -2.62
C ALA A 53 19.28 3.66 -3.18
N ASN A 54 18.67 2.65 -2.56
CA ASN A 54 18.69 1.28 -3.06
C ASN A 54 18.07 1.21 -4.46
N LEU A 55 18.91 0.93 -5.43
CA LEU A 55 18.49 0.72 -6.81
C LEU A 55 18.10 -0.75 -6.99
N PRO A 56 16.96 -1.04 -7.62
CA PRO A 56 16.67 -2.41 -8.04
C PRO A 56 17.74 -2.88 -9.05
N PRO A 57 18.01 -4.18 -9.13
CA PRO A 57 18.92 -4.71 -10.16
C PRO A 57 18.46 -4.30 -11.56
N SER A 58 19.38 -4.06 -12.46
CA SER A 58 19.03 -3.75 -13.85
C SER A 58 18.33 -4.94 -14.49
N ILE A 59 17.38 -4.67 -15.39
CA ILE A 59 16.62 -5.72 -16.07
C ILE A 59 17.57 -6.65 -16.87
N ASN A 60 18.62 -6.12 -17.46
CA ASN A 60 19.59 -6.89 -18.21
C ASN A 60 20.39 -7.85 -17.33
N GLU A 61 20.95 -7.36 -16.21
CA GLU A 61 21.68 -8.20 -15.24
C GLU A 61 20.76 -9.28 -14.66
N PHE A 62 19.55 -8.90 -14.28
CA PHE A 62 18.55 -9.83 -13.78
C PHE A 62 18.18 -10.91 -14.81
N SER A 63 18.03 -10.53 -16.08
CA SER A 63 17.71 -11.47 -17.15
C SER A 63 18.85 -12.43 -17.43
N GLU A 64 20.09 -11.99 -17.40
CA GLU A 64 21.28 -12.81 -17.62
C GLU A 64 21.42 -13.91 -16.56
N GLU A 65 21.11 -13.61 -15.30
CA GLU A 65 21.15 -14.59 -14.21
C GLU A 65 20.19 -15.78 -14.42
N PHE A 66 19.11 -15.61 -15.18
CA PHE A 66 18.09 -16.65 -15.41
C PHE A 66 18.24 -17.41 -16.73
N THR A 67 19.09 -16.98 -17.64
CA THR A 67 19.21 -17.58 -18.98
C THR A 67 19.73 -19.01 -19.00
N GLU A 68 20.49 -19.40 -17.98
CA GLU A 68 21.08 -20.75 -17.87
C GLU A 68 20.17 -21.79 -17.21
N TYR A 69 19.03 -21.36 -16.64
CA TYR A 69 18.12 -22.27 -15.95
C TYR A 69 17.03 -22.81 -16.86
N ILE A 70 16.84 -24.13 -16.83
CA ILE A 70 15.80 -24.83 -17.61
C ILE A 70 14.41 -24.61 -16.99
N ILE A 71 14.34 -24.45 -15.66
CA ILE A 71 13.09 -24.28 -14.92
C ILE A 71 13.24 -23.06 -14.01
N THR A 72 12.26 -22.16 -14.07
CA THR A 72 12.17 -20.99 -13.21
C THR A 72 10.83 -20.95 -12.48
N PHE A 73 10.82 -20.46 -11.23
CA PHE A 73 9.61 -20.26 -10.43
C PHE A 73 9.41 -18.77 -10.18
N LEU A 74 8.17 -18.31 -10.31
CA LEU A 74 7.76 -16.99 -9.90
C LEU A 74 6.92 -17.09 -8.62
N ILE A 75 7.37 -16.46 -7.55
CA ILE A 75 6.64 -16.38 -6.29
C ILE A 75 6.08 -14.97 -6.15
N ASP A 76 4.77 -14.86 -6.12
CA ASP A 76 4.07 -13.59 -5.88
C ASP A 76 3.40 -13.62 -4.51
N PHE A 77 3.72 -12.65 -3.67
CA PHE A 77 3.12 -12.53 -2.34
C PHE A 77 1.68 -12.00 -2.45
N PHE A 78 0.74 -12.77 -1.92
CA PHE A 78 -0.64 -12.29 -1.81
C PHE A 78 -0.70 -11.01 -0.97
N SER A 79 -1.12 -9.89 -1.59
CA SER A 79 -1.17 -8.57 -0.94
C SER A 79 0.12 -8.21 -0.19
N GLY A 80 1.29 -8.38 -0.83
CA GLY A 80 2.59 -8.31 -0.18
C GLY A 80 2.82 -7.07 0.68
N TYR A 81 2.50 -5.88 0.19
CA TYR A 81 2.60 -4.64 0.96
C TYR A 81 1.72 -4.65 2.22
N ASN A 82 0.53 -5.24 2.14
CA ASN A 82 -0.38 -5.35 3.28
C ASN A 82 0.11 -6.32 4.36
N GLN A 83 1.20 -7.03 4.15
CA GLN A 83 1.82 -7.91 5.14
C GLN A 83 2.94 -7.21 5.93
N ILE A 84 3.29 -5.98 5.57
CA ILE A 84 4.33 -5.20 6.23
C ILE A 84 3.69 -4.11 7.07
N GLU A 85 3.96 -4.14 8.37
CA GLU A 85 3.45 -3.13 9.28
C GLU A 85 4.22 -1.81 9.14
N LEU A 86 3.49 -0.71 9.25
CA LEU A 86 4.07 0.62 9.36
C LEU A 86 4.56 0.87 10.78
N ASP A 87 5.71 1.53 10.90
CA ASP A 87 6.15 2.10 12.18
C ASP A 87 5.06 2.96 12.79
N GLU A 88 4.83 2.80 14.09
CA GLU A 88 3.71 3.41 14.81
C GLU A 88 3.68 4.93 14.66
N LYS A 89 4.86 5.57 14.68
CA LYS A 89 4.99 7.03 14.52
C LYS A 89 4.58 7.50 13.13
N SER A 90 4.76 6.65 12.12
CA SER A 90 4.45 6.95 10.72
C SER A 90 2.98 6.71 10.36
N ARG A 91 2.25 5.91 11.14
CA ARG A 91 0.85 5.54 10.83
C ARG A 91 -0.07 6.76 10.71
N ASN A 92 0.12 7.78 11.52
CA ASN A 92 -0.69 9.00 11.47
C ASN A 92 -0.54 9.77 10.15
N LEU A 93 0.60 9.66 9.48
CA LEU A 93 0.86 10.30 8.20
C LEU A 93 0.06 9.68 7.05
N THR A 94 -0.47 8.48 7.24
CA THR A 94 -1.30 7.78 6.25
C THR A 94 -2.79 8.08 6.37
N THR A 95 -3.17 8.97 7.27
CA THR A 95 -4.58 9.29 7.56
C THR A 95 -5.30 9.85 6.34
N PHE A 96 -6.52 9.41 6.13
CA PHE A 96 -7.43 9.89 5.09
C PHE A 96 -8.87 9.93 5.61
N TYR A 97 -9.68 10.80 5.01
CA TYR A 97 -11.06 10.99 5.41
C TYR A 97 -12.01 10.21 4.49
N ILE A 98 -12.93 9.47 5.09
CA ILE A 98 -14.05 8.83 4.39
C ILE A 98 -15.37 9.28 5.00
N PRO A 99 -16.53 9.06 4.35
CA PRO A 99 -17.82 9.54 4.87
C PRO A 99 -18.18 9.07 6.28
N ILE A 100 -17.58 7.99 6.76
CA ILE A 100 -17.81 7.45 8.11
C ILE A 100 -16.74 7.85 9.12
N GLY A 101 -15.76 8.69 8.74
CA GLY A 101 -14.74 9.22 9.65
C GLY A 101 -13.33 9.21 9.10
N LEU A 102 -12.37 9.49 9.98
CA LEU A 102 -10.95 9.45 9.68
C LEU A 102 -10.40 8.05 9.93
N LEU A 103 -9.67 7.52 8.98
CA LEU A 103 -8.95 6.24 9.09
C LEU A 103 -7.47 6.44 8.81
N ARG A 104 -6.63 5.65 9.48
CA ARG A 104 -5.19 5.53 9.20
C ARG A 104 -4.83 4.11 8.84
N MET A 105 -3.77 3.93 8.07
CA MET A 105 -3.23 2.62 7.74
C MET A 105 -2.32 2.09 8.85
N ILE A 106 -2.36 0.80 9.09
CA ILE A 106 -1.48 0.10 10.02
C ILE A 106 -0.34 -0.58 9.25
N ILE A 107 -0.60 -0.93 8.03
CA ILE A 107 0.29 -1.62 7.10
C ILE A 107 0.65 -0.71 5.93
N LEU A 108 1.64 -1.09 5.15
CA LEU A 108 2.03 -0.36 3.93
C LEU A 108 0.83 -0.23 2.98
N PRO A 109 0.61 0.97 2.44
CA PRO A 109 -0.49 1.26 1.51
C PRO A 109 -0.31 0.61 0.13
#